data_199d67edbfdd8707b457b5aa31f4cd96
#
_entry.id   199d67edbfdd8707b457b5aa31f4cd96
#
_cell.length_a   1.000
_cell.length_b   1.000
_cell.length_c   1.000
_cell.angle_alpha   90.00
_cell.angle_beta   90.00
_cell.angle_gamma   90.00
#
_symmetry.space_group_name_H-M   'P 1'
#
loop_
_entity.id
_entity.type
_entity.pdbx_description
1 polymer ?
#
loop_
_entity_poly.entity_id
_entity_poly.type
_entity_poly.pdbx_seq_one_letter_code
_entity_poly.pdbx_strand_id
1 'polypeptide(L)'
;FLTLVLLYFVTSQALLYIGMVGETYVKRVREKLFRHMSSLDINYFEKNKTGVLVARLTSDMQSLTEFAKEGASSVLTALLTIFGAVIAVFIVDVQLSILAFVVLPILAIATKIFRNYADTTYWEVREWIGQVLSSLQEGISGVRVIQAYTDEDTQIKRFKKVNKEHFKANMRSARNIAVYFPFLEFTRVSSIATVLWLSLIHI
;
A
#
# COMPACT_ATOMS: atom_id res chain seq x y z
N PHE A 1 -32.22 14.38 5.06
CA PHE A 1 -32.54 13.01 5.50
C PHE A 1 -32.73 12.07 4.30
N LEU A 2 -33.51 12.45 3.28
CA LEU A 2 -33.70 11.64 2.07
C LEU A 2 -32.37 11.30 1.34
N THR A 3 -31.49 12.28 1.23
CA THR A 3 -30.16 12.09 0.62
C THR A 3 -29.28 11.09 1.37
N LEU A 4 -29.34 11.08 2.70
CA LEU A 4 -28.59 10.12 3.52
C LEU A 4 -29.12 8.70 3.35
N VAL A 5 -30.44 8.53 3.29
CA VAL A 5 -31.07 7.22 3.05
C VAL A 5 -30.72 6.71 1.65
N LEU A 6 -30.79 7.59 0.65
CA LEU A 6 -30.42 7.23 -0.73
C LEU A 6 -28.93 6.83 -0.83
N LEU A 7 -28.05 7.61 -0.20
CA LEU A 7 -26.62 7.32 -0.15
C LEU A 7 -26.34 5.96 0.49
N TYR A 8 -26.99 5.68 1.63
CA TYR A 8 -26.87 4.38 2.31
C TYR A 8 -27.27 3.23 1.38
N PHE A 9 -28.43 3.37 0.71
CA PHE A 9 -28.94 2.31 -0.16
C PHE A 9 -28.03 2.08 -1.37
N VAL A 10 -27.58 3.15 -2.03
CA VAL A 10 -26.67 3.07 -3.19
C VAL A 10 -25.34 2.47 -2.79
N THR A 11 -24.76 2.91 -1.67
CA THR A 11 -23.47 2.38 -1.19
C THR A 11 -23.57 0.89 -0.80
N SER A 12 -24.67 0.51 -0.13
CA SER A 12 -24.92 -0.88 0.25
C SER A 12 -25.03 -1.79 -0.98
N GLN A 13 -25.81 -1.38 -1.99
CA GLN A 13 -25.93 -2.13 -3.24
C GLN A 13 -24.60 -2.21 -4.01
N ALA A 14 -23.87 -1.11 -4.08
CA ALA A 14 -22.56 -1.07 -4.73
C ALA A 14 -21.58 -2.08 -4.10
N LEU A 15 -21.48 -2.11 -2.76
CA LEU A 15 -20.65 -3.06 -2.05
C LEU A 15 -21.04 -4.52 -2.29
N LEU A 16 -22.35 -4.81 -2.31
CA LEU A 16 -22.85 -6.15 -2.62
C LEU A 16 -22.48 -6.58 -4.04
N TYR A 17 -22.69 -5.74 -5.03
CA TYR A 17 -22.35 -6.03 -6.43
C TYR A 17 -20.85 -6.21 -6.63
N ILE A 18 -20.02 -5.35 -6.04
CA ILE A 18 -18.57 -5.46 -6.09
C ILE A 18 -18.12 -6.77 -5.45
N GLY A 19 -18.67 -7.13 -4.29
CA GLY A 19 -18.39 -8.40 -3.63
C GLY A 19 -18.77 -9.61 -4.50
N MET A 20 -19.97 -9.62 -5.09
CA MET A 20 -20.43 -10.71 -5.97
C MET A 20 -19.57 -10.84 -7.23
N VAL A 21 -19.24 -9.72 -7.88
CA VAL A 21 -18.40 -9.74 -9.09
C VAL A 21 -16.99 -10.22 -8.75
N GLY A 22 -16.40 -9.69 -7.66
CA GLY A 22 -15.08 -10.09 -7.19
C GLY A 22 -14.99 -11.59 -6.86
N GLU A 23 -15.94 -12.11 -6.07
CA GLU A 23 -15.99 -13.55 -5.75
C GLU A 23 -16.21 -14.43 -6.99
N THR A 24 -17.09 -14.00 -7.89
CA THR A 24 -17.35 -14.76 -9.13
C THR A 24 -16.11 -14.80 -10.02
N TYR A 25 -15.39 -13.69 -10.13
CA TYR A 25 -14.15 -13.62 -10.88
C TYR A 25 -13.08 -14.54 -10.28
N VAL A 26 -12.84 -14.44 -8.98
CA VAL A 26 -11.84 -15.24 -8.28
C VAL A 26 -12.17 -16.72 -8.35
N LYS A 27 -13.43 -17.10 -8.18
CA LYS A 27 -13.90 -18.49 -8.38
C LYS A 27 -13.51 -19.01 -9.76
N ARG A 28 -13.81 -18.26 -10.83
CA ARG A 28 -13.46 -18.65 -12.21
C ARG A 28 -11.95 -18.78 -12.43
N VAL A 29 -11.16 -17.82 -11.88
CA VAL A 29 -9.70 -17.88 -11.97
C VAL A 29 -9.15 -19.10 -11.24
N ARG A 30 -9.64 -19.40 -10.04
CA ARG A 30 -9.25 -20.59 -9.27
C ARG A 30 -9.57 -21.88 -9.99
N GLU A 31 -10.77 -22.00 -10.54
CA GLU A 31 -11.18 -23.17 -11.34
C GLU A 31 -10.30 -23.35 -12.60
N LYS A 32 -10.00 -22.25 -13.29
CA LYS A 32 -9.12 -22.25 -14.47
C LYS A 32 -7.68 -22.63 -14.09
N LEU A 33 -7.17 -22.08 -13.00
CA LEU A 33 -5.83 -22.38 -12.49
C LEU A 33 -5.72 -23.86 -12.07
N PHE A 34 -6.70 -24.37 -11.32
CA PHE A 34 -6.73 -25.77 -10.93
C PHE A 34 -6.79 -26.71 -12.15
N ARG A 35 -7.64 -26.40 -13.13
CA ARG A 35 -7.72 -27.16 -14.37
C ARG A 35 -6.39 -27.15 -15.13
N HIS A 36 -5.75 -25.99 -15.24
CA HIS A 36 -4.45 -25.88 -15.89
C HIS A 36 -3.39 -26.70 -15.15
N MET A 37 -3.32 -26.57 -13.83
CA MET A 37 -2.37 -27.34 -13.03
C MET A 37 -2.60 -28.86 -13.18
N SER A 38 -3.86 -29.31 -13.22
CA SER A 38 -4.18 -30.72 -13.39
C SER A 38 -3.84 -31.25 -14.79
N SER A 39 -3.62 -30.40 -15.78
CA SER A 39 -3.20 -30.77 -17.13
C SER A 39 -1.70 -30.71 -17.37
N LEU A 40 -0.90 -30.30 -16.39
CA LEU A 40 0.55 -30.22 -16.50
C LEU A 40 1.20 -31.61 -16.41
N ASP A 41 2.35 -31.76 -17.09
CA ASP A 41 3.14 -32.97 -17.07
C ASP A 41 3.71 -33.26 -15.68
N ILE A 42 3.95 -34.56 -15.41
CA ILE A 42 4.48 -35.05 -14.13
C ILE A 42 5.84 -34.44 -13.80
N ASN A 43 6.68 -34.16 -14.80
CA ASN A 43 7.96 -33.48 -14.66
C ASN A 43 7.84 -32.09 -14.03
N TYR A 44 6.69 -31.41 -14.19
CA TYR A 44 6.46 -30.12 -13.54
C TYR A 44 6.28 -30.29 -12.04
N PHE A 45 5.59 -31.32 -11.61
CA PHE A 45 5.35 -31.60 -10.18
C PHE A 45 6.60 -32.14 -9.46
N GLU A 46 7.47 -32.85 -10.18
CA GLU A 46 8.78 -33.25 -9.63
C GLU A 46 9.74 -32.09 -9.40
N LYS A 47 9.69 -31.08 -10.27
CA LYS A 47 10.54 -29.87 -10.16
C LYS A 47 10.01 -28.83 -9.18
N ASN A 48 8.74 -28.83 -8.89
CA ASN A 48 8.09 -27.83 -8.05
C ASN A 48 7.55 -28.46 -6.76
N LYS A 49 7.95 -27.91 -5.61
CA LYS A 49 7.46 -28.41 -4.31
C LYS A 49 5.94 -28.23 -4.22
N THR A 50 5.25 -29.28 -3.81
CA THR A 50 3.79 -29.28 -3.65
C THR A 50 3.29 -28.12 -2.79
N GLY A 51 4.01 -27.75 -1.73
CA GLY A 51 3.66 -26.61 -0.90
C GLY A 51 3.62 -25.26 -1.64
N VAL A 52 4.49 -25.05 -2.64
CA VAL A 52 4.47 -23.85 -3.49
C VAL A 52 3.23 -23.83 -4.37
N LEU A 53 2.83 -24.98 -4.91
CA LEU A 53 1.64 -25.10 -5.75
C LEU A 53 0.37 -24.87 -4.95
N VAL A 54 0.30 -25.42 -3.74
CA VAL A 54 -0.82 -25.18 -2.80
C VAL A 54 -0.87 -23.70 -2.41
N ALA A 55 0.26 -23.05 -2.11
CA ALA A 55 0.31 -21.63 -1.79
C ALA A 55 -0.24 -20.76 -2.92
N ARG A 56 0.03 -21.08 -4.19
CA ARG A 56 -0.56 -20.39 -5.34
C ARG A 56 -2.07 -20.52 -5.42
N LEU A 57 -2.62 -21.68 -5.09
CA LEU A 57 -4.07 -21.94 -5.09
C LEU A 57 -4.80 -21.36 -3.86
N THR A 58 -4.08 -21.03 -2.80
CA THR A 58 -4.62 -20.49 -1.54
C THR A 58 -4.21 -19.05 -1.32
N SER A 59 -2.97 -18.81 -0.88
CA SER A 59 -2.49 -17.49 -0.48
C SER A 59 -2.46 -16.48 -1.63
N ASP A 60 -1.93 -16.87 -2.81
CA ASP A 60 -1.88 -15.95 -3.95
C ASP A 60 -3.28 -15.63 -4.46
N MET A 61 -4.18 -16.63 -4.45
CA MET A 61 -5.58 -16.43 -4.79
C MET A 61 -6.31 -15.56 -3.77
N GLN A 62 -5.95 -15.63 -2.47
CA GLN A 62 -6.50 -14.75 -1.45
C GLN A 62 -6.09 -13.28 -1.71
N SER A 63 -4.82 -13.04 -1.99
CA SER A 63 -4.33 -11.69 -2.35
C SER A 63 -5.02 -11.13 -3.60
N LEU A 64 -5.28 -11.99 -4.60
CA LEU A 64 -6.05 -11.61 -5.78
C LEU A 64 -7.51 -11.28 -5.45
N THR A 65 -8.11 -11.99 -4.48
CA THR A 65 -9.46 -11.71 -3.99
C THR A 65 -9.54 -10.33 -3.34
N GLU A 66 -8.59 -10.03 -2.46
CA GLU A 66 -8.50 -8.72 -1.79
C GLU A 66 -8.30 -7.59 -2.80
N PHE A 67 -7.39 -7.78 -3.77
CA PHE A 67 -7.21 -6.81 -4.85
C PHE A 67 -8.49 -6.61 -5.68
N ALA A 68 -9.19 -7.68 -6.06
CA ALA A 68 -10.40 -7.59 -6.88
C ALA A 68 -11.55 -6.89 -6.16
N LYS A 69 -11.69 -7.09 -4.84
CA LYS A 69 -12.76 -6.48 -4.03
C LYS A 69 -12.44 -5.06 -3.60
N GLU A 70 -11.28 -4.84 -3.03
CA GLU A 70 -10.92 -3.56 -2.39
C GLU A 70 -10.13 -2.67 -3.34
N GLY A 71 -9.13 -3.23 -4.04
CA GLY A 71 -8.25 -2.48 -4.93
C GLY A 71 -8.98 -1.92 -6.14
N ALA A 72 -9.71 -2.76 -6.87
CA ALA A 72 -10.44 -2.34 -8.06
C ALA A 72 -11.57 -1.35 -7.71
N SER A 73 -12.27 -1.60 -6.60
CA SER A 73 -13.33 -0.70 -6.10
C SER A 73 -12.78 0.65 -5.69
N SER A 74 -11.68 0.70 -4.95
CA SER A 74 -11.08 1.96 -4.48
C SER A 74 -10.57 2.80 -5.65
N VAL A 75 -9.94 2.18 -6.65
CA VAL A 75 -9.49 2.88 -7.87
C VAL A 75 -10.68 3.47 -8.64
N LEU A 76 -11.74 2.68 -8.85
CA LEU A 76 -12.94 3.16 -9.56
C LEU A 76 -13.59 4.32 -8.81
N THR A 77 -13.76 4.18 -7.49
CA THR A 77 -14.35 5.23 -6.65
C THR A 77 -13.48 6.49 -6.67
N ALA A 78 -12.15 6.36 -6.57
CA ALA A 78 -11.24 7.50 -6.64
C ALA A 78 -11.33 8.22 -8.00
N LEU A 79 -11.36 7.48 -9.10
CA LEU A 79 -11.52 8.07 -10.44
C LEU A 79 -12.87 8.81 -10.57
N LEU A 80 -13.97 8.18 -10.18
CA LEU A 80 -15.30 8.81 -10.23
C LEU A 80 -15.36 10.08 -9.36
N THR A 81 -14.77 10.02 -8.16
CA THR A 81 -14.69 11.18 -7.26
C THR A 81 -13.86 12.31 -7.87
N ILE A 82 -12.71 12.01 -8.45
CA ILE A 82 -11.86 13.01 -9.11
C ILE A 82 -12.60 13.64 -10.29
N PHE A 83 -13.16 12.84 -11.19
CA PHE A 83 -13.88 13.35 -12.35
C PHE A 83 -15.13 14.15 -11.93
N GLY A 84 -15.90 13.64 -10.97
CA GLY A 84 -17.06 14.33 -10.44
C GLY A 84 -16.71 15.67 -9.78
N ALA A 85 -15.64 15.69 -8.97
CA ALA A 85 -15.15 16.91 -8.34
C ALA A 85 -14.66 17.95 -9.37
N VAL A 86 -13.89 17.50 -10.38
CA VAL A 86 -13.41 18.36 -11.47
C VAL A 86 -14.60 19.01 -12.19
N ILE A 87 -15.56 18.21 -12.63
CA ILE A 87 -16.76 18.71 -13.32
C ILE A 87 -17.53 19.68 -12.43
N ALA A 88 -17.78 19.34 -11.18
CA ALA A 88 -18.53 20.17 -10.25
C ALA A 88 -17.86 21.53 -10.03
N VAL A 89 -16.55 21.57 -9.83
CA VAL A 89 -15.81 22.82 -9.58
C VAL A 89 -15.85 23.72 -10.83
N PHE A 90 -15.67 23.17 -12.03
CA PHE A 90 -15.75 23.93 -13.29
C PHE A 90 -17.16 24.49 -13.59
N ILE A 91 -18.21 23.81 -13.14
CA ILE A 91 -19.60 24.33 -13.28
C ILE A 91 -19.82 25.52 -12.34
N VAL A 92 -19.22 25.52 -11.16
CA VAL A 92 -19.41 26.59 -10.16
C VAL A 92 -18.67 27.86 -10.58
N ASP A 93 -17.38 27.80 -10.86
CA ASP A 93 -16.58 28.94 -11.29
C ASP A 93 -15.30 28.48 -11.99
N VAL A 94 -15.12 28.86 -13.25
CA VAL A 94 -13.98 28.49 -14.07
C VAL A 94 -12.68 29.13 -13.58
N GLN A 95 -12.72 30.39 -13.11
CA GLN A 95 -11.51 31.12 -12.67
C GLN A 95 -10.97 30.52 -11.38
N LEU A 96 -11.85 30.30 -10.39
CA LEU A 96 -11.50 29.64 -9.12
C LEU A 96 -11.02 28.20 -9.35
N SER A 97 -11.60 27.50 -10.34
CA SER A 97 -11.19 26.16 -10.73
C SER A 97 -9.75 26.11 -11.21
N ILE A 98 -9.39 26.97 -12.17
CA ILE A 98 -8.01 27.05 -12.70
C ILE A 98 -7.01 27.33 -11.58
N LEU A 99 -7.33 28.23 -10.66
CA LEU A 99 -6.48 28.56 -9.54
C LEU A 99 -6.29 27.36 -8.58
N ALA A 100 -7.37 26.63 -8.29
CA ALA A 100 -7.31 25.41 -7.48
C ALA A 100 -6.45 24.34 -8.15
N PHE A 101 -6.49 24.23 -9.47
CA PHE A 101 -5.68 23.27 -10.23
C PHE A 101 -4.16 23.57 -10.24
N VAL A 102 -3.74 24.83 -9.97
CA VAL A 102 -2.31 25.18 -9.85
C VAL A 102 -1.62 24.42 -8.72
N VAL A 103 -2.37 23.98 -7.72
CA VAL A 103 -1.82 23.17 -6.61
C VAL A 103 -1.42 21.76 -7.05
N LEU A 104 -2.09 21.18 -8.05
CA LEU A 104 -1.82 19.81 -8.50
C LEU A 104 -0.39 19.58 -9.00
N PRO A 105 0.19 20.45 -9.85
CA PRO A 105 1.60 20.33 -10.24
C PRO A 105 2.55 20.38 -9.04
N ILE A 106 2.29 21.24 -8.06
CA ILE A 106 3.11 21.33 -6.84
C ILE A 106 3.08 20.01 -6.08
N LEU A 107 1.89 19.45 -5.89
CA LEU A 107 1.73 18.15 -5.25
C LEU A 107 2.39 17.02 -6.05
N ALA A 108 2.27 17.04 -7.38
CA ALA A 108 2.89 16.03 -8.25
C ALA A 108 4.42 16.05 -8.15
N ILE A 109 5.03 17.24 -8.14
CA ILE A 109 6.48 17.41 -7.98
C ILE A 109 6.92 16.94 -6.59
N ALA A 110 6.23 17.37 -5.53
CA ALA A 110 6.53 16.95 -4.15
C ALA A 110 6.41 15.43 -3.98
N THR A 111 5.36 14.83 -4.54
CA THR A 111 5.16 13.37 -4.51
C THR A 111 6.25 12.63 -5.27
N LYS A 112 6.68 13.13 -6.42
CA LYS A 112 7.77 12.54 -7.19
C LYS A 112 9.10 12.56 -6.42
N ILE A 113 9.40 13.69 -5.77
CA ILE A 113 10.60 13.83 -4.93
C ILE A 113 10.53 12.86 -3.75
N PHE A 114 9.40 12.84 -3.03
CA PHE A 114 9.18 11.93 -1.91
C PHE A 114 9.34 10.46 -2.33
N ARG A 115 8.73 10.07 -3.44
CA ARG A 115 8.80 8.69 -3.95
C ARG A 115 10.24 8.23 -4.17
N ASN A 116 11.08 9.06 -4.78
CA ASN A 116 12.48 8.71 -5.02
C ASN A 116 13.25 8.44 -3.72
N TYR A 117 13.00 9.24 -2.67
CA TYR A 117 13.59 9.03 -1.35
C TYR A 117 12.97 7.82 -0.62
N ALA A 118 11.66 7.66 -0.73
CA ALA A 118 10.93 6.57 -0.09
C ALA A 118 11.37 5.21 -0.65
N ASP A 119 11.52 5.09 -1.97
CA ASP A 119 11.95 3.85 -2.62
C ASP A 119 13.32 3.40 -2.11
N THR A 120 14.30 4.31 -2.06
CA THR A 120 15.64 4.00 -1.55
C THR A 120 15.60 3.56 -0.08
N THR A 121 14.87 4.31 0.75
CA THR A 121 14.79 4.04 2.18
C THR A 121 14.02 2.75 2.48
N TYR A 122 13.00 2.44 1.67
CA TYR A 122 12.23 1.20 1.80
C TYR A 122 13.11 -0.04 1.58
N TRP A 123 13.96 -0.02 0.56
CA TRP A 123 14.89 -1.12 0.30
C TRP A 123 15.94 -1.28 1.40
N GLU A 124 16.48 -0.18 1.92
CA GLU A 124 17.39 -0.23 3.07
C GLU A 124 16.74 -0.85 4.31
N VAL A 125 15.51 -0.45 4.65
CA VAL A 125 14.78 -1.04 5.78
C VAL A 125 14.55 -2.52 5.57
N ARG A 126 14.20 -2.92 4.33
CA ARG A 126 13.95 -4.32 3.99
C ARG A 126 15.21 -5.18 4.03
N GLU A 127 16.32 -4.64 3.62
CA GLU A 127 17.62 -5.32 3.71
C GLU A 127 18.01 -5.54 5.19
N TRP A 128 17.97 -4.49 5.99
CA TRP A 128 18.36 -4.58 7.40
C TRP A 128 17.41 -5.45 8.23
N ILE A 129 16.10 -5.46 7.97
CA ILE A 129 15.22 -6.40 8.65
C ILE A 129 15.54 -7.85 8.29
N GLY A 130 15.92 -8.12 7.03
CA GLY A 130 16.40 -9.43 6.62
C GLY A 130 17.63 -9.88 7.42
N GLN A 131 18.59 -8.97 7.65
CA GLN A 131 19.78 -9.25 8.46
C GLN A 131 19.45 -9.44 9.94
N VAL A 132 18.48 -8.69 10.50
CA VAL A 132 17.99 -8.90 11.86
C VAL A 132 17.38 -10.29 12.00
N LEU A 133 16.51 -10.69 11.06
CA LEU A 133 15.86 -12.00 11.08
C LEU A 133 16.88 -13.13 10.94
N SER A 134 17.87 -13.00 10.06
CA SER A 134 18.97 -13.96 9.91
C SER A 134 19.79 -14.11 11.20
N SER A 135 20.14 -12.98 11.82
CA SER A 135 20.89 -12.99 13.09
C SER A 135 20.10 -13.62 14.23
N LEU A 136 18.78 -13.39 14.29
CA LEU A 136 17.89 -14.04 15.26
C LEU A 136 17.81 -15.55 15.01
N GLN A 137 17.63 -15.96 13.75
CA GLN A 137 17.57 -17.38 13.38
C GLN A 137 18.88 -18.10 13.74
N GLU A 138 20.03 -17.50 13.41
CA GLU A 138 21.34 -18.05 13.75
C GLU A 138 21.51 -18.17 15.28
N GLY A 139 21.19 -17.12 16.04
CA GLY A 139 21.30 -17.11 17.50
C GLY A 139 20.37 -18.13 18.18
N ILE A 140 19.12 -18.24 17.72
CA ILE A 140 18.15 -19.17 18.31
C ILE A 140 18.51 -20.63 17.94
N SER A 141 18.87 -20.89 16.68
CA SER A 141 19.23 -22.24 16.23
C SER A 141 20.54 -22.72 16.86
N GLY A 142 21.50 -21.80 17.09
CA GLY A 142 22.79 -22.06 17.68
C GLY A 142 22.87 -21.91 19.22
N VAL A 143 21.75 -21.66 19.90
CA VAL A 143 21.74 -21.29 21.32
C VAL A 143 22.47 -22.27 22.23
N ARG A 144 22.36 -23.58 21.95
CA ARG A 144 23.07 -24.62 22.73
C ARG A 144 24.59 -24.48 22.62
N VAL A 145 25.10 -24.14 21.42
CA VAL A 145 26.54 -23.95 21.18
C VAL A 145 26.99 -22.66 21.85
N ILE A 146 26.23 -21.58 21.71
CA ILE A 146 26.51 -20.27 22.31
C ILE A 146 26.65 -20.42 23.83
N GLN A 147 25.70 -21.12 24.48
CA GLN A 147 25.72 -21.37 25.91
C GLN A 147 26.85 -22.31 26.33
N ALA A 148 27.14 -23.37 25.54
CA ALA A 148 28.24 -24.29 25.84
C ALA A 148 29.63 -23.63 25.83
N TYR A 149 29.79 -22.59 24.99
CA TYR A 149 31.03 -21.83 24.90
C TYR A 149 31.01 -20.48 25.65
N THR A 150 29.93 -20.18 26.36
CA THR A 150 29.75 -18.92 27.10
C THR A 150 29.98 -17.68 26.23
N ASP A 151 29.46 -17.70 24.97
CA ASP A 151 29.67 -16.65 23.96
C ASP A 151 28.47 -15.70 23.80
N GLU A 152 27.59 -15.65 24.79
CA GLU A 152 26.37 -14.83 24.76
C GLU A 152 26.68 -13.35 24.53
N ASP A 153 27.70 -12.83 25.21
CA ASP A 153 28.06 -11.40 25.12
C ASP A 153 28.48 -11.00 23.71
N THR A 154 29.20 -11.87 23.01
CA THR A 154 29.64 -11.63 21.63
C THR A 154 28.43 -11.63 20.67
N GLN A 155 27.53 -12.59 20.84
CA GLN A 155 26.32 -12.67 20.04
C GLN A 155 25.39 -11.48 20.28
N ILE A 156 25.22 -11.05 21.53
CA ILE A 156 24.48 -9.85 21.88
C ILE A 156 25.09 -8.60 21.24
N LYS A 157 26.40 -8.46 21.24
CA LYS A 157 27.09 -7.34 20.58
C LYS A 157 26.88 -7.34 19.08
N ARG A 158 26.95 -8.50 18.42
CA ARG A 158 26.65 -8.67 16.98
C ARG A 158 25.22 -8.26 16.67
N PHE A 159 24.26 -8.80 17.39
CA PHE A 159 22.85 -8.48 17.21
C PHE A 159 22.57 -6.98 17.42
N LYS A 160 23.12 -6.37 18.48
CA LYS A 160 22.99 -4.93 18.74
C LYS A 160 23.50 -4.09 17.57
N LYS A 161 24.58 -4.49 16.90
CA LYS A 161 25.11 -3.78 15.73
C LYS A 161 24.12 -3.81 14.56
N VAL A 162 23.62 -4.98 14.20
CA VAL A 162 22.66 -5.17 13.12
C VAL A 162 21.35 -4.43 13.42
N ASN A 163 20.83 -4.56 14.64
CA ASN A 163 19.61 -3.89 15.07
C ASN A 163 19.75 -2.34 15.07
N LYS A 164 20.95 -1.83 15.39
CA LYS A 164 21.24 -0.39 15.30
C LYS A 164 21.18 0.13 13.85
N GLU A 165 21.68 -0.63 12.88
CA GLU A 165 21.61 -0.23 11.47
C GLU A 165 20.16 -0.29 10.97
N HIS A 166 19.40 -1.31 11.34
CA HIS A 166 17.96 -1.36 11.07
C HIS A 166 17.21 -0.17 11.68
N PHE A 167 17.50 0.20 12.93
CA PHE A 167 16.94 1.39 13.57
C PHE A 167 17.27 2.66 12.79
N LYS A 168 18.52 2.84 12.32
CA LYS A 168 18.91 4.00 11.52
C LYS A 168 18.14 4.07 10.19
N ALA A 169 17.97 2.93 9.51
CA ALA A 169 17.20 2.85 8.28
C ALA A 169 15.73 3.25 8.52
N ASN A 170 15.11 2.73 9.57
CA ASN A 170 13.74 3.12 9.96
C ASN A 170 13.65 4.62 10.32
N MET A 171 14.66 5.18 10.99
CA MET A 171 14.67 6.60 11.35
C MET A 171 14.78 7.50 10.10
N ARG A 172 15.54 7.08 9.06
CA ARG A 172 15.55 7.77 7.76
C ARG A 172 14.18 7.73 7.09
N SER A 173 13.53 6.56 7.09
CA SER A 173 12.17 6.41 6.58
C SER A 173 11.17 7.29 7.33
N ALA A 174 11.21 7.27 8.65
CA ALA A 174 10.35 8.10 9.50
C ALA A 174 10.55 9.60 9.23
N ARG A 175 11.79 10.05 9.02
CA ARG A 175 12.09 11.45 8.67
C ARG A 175 11.47 11.84 7.33
N ASN A 176 11.57 11.00 6.31
CA ASN A 176 10.95 11.25 5.01
C ASN A 176 9.42 11.40 5.14
N ILE A 177 8.80 10.52 5.90
CA ILE A 177 7.36 10.56 6.19
C ILE A 177 6.99 11.84 6.96
N ALA A 178 7.78 12.18 8.00
CA ALA A 178 7.55 13.35 8.85
C ALA A 178 7.69 14.69 8.11
N VAL A 179 8.38 14.75 6.99
CA VAL A 179 8.46 15.94 6.14
C VAL A 179 7.32 15.97 5.11
N TYR A 180 7.07 14.85 4.47
CA TYR A 180 6.13 14.79 3.35
C TYR A 180 4.66 14.97 3.78
N PHE A 181 4.20 14.25 4.78
CA PHE A 181 2.79 14.32 5.19
C PHE A 181 2.36 15.69 5.74
N PRO A 182 3.14 16.36 6.61
CA PRO A 182 2.83 17.72 7.02
C PRO A 182 2.86 18.72 5.86
N PHE A 183 3.75 18.53 4.87
CA PHE A 183 3.76 19.36 3.66
C PHE A 183 2.47 19.19 2.85
N LEU A 184 1.97 17.97 2.67
CA LEU A 184 0.68 17.72 2.02
C LEU A 184 -0.47 18.41 2.76
N GLU A 185 -0.49 18.28 4.10
CA GLU A 185 -1.54 18.87 4.92
C GLU A 185 -1.49 20.40 4.90
N PHE A 186 -0.29 20.98 4.97
CA PHE A 186 -0.09 22.42 4.81
C PHE A 186 -0.60 22.90 3.45
N THR A 187 -0.28 22.18 2.38
CA THR A 187 -0.73 22.53 1.02
C THR A 187 -2.25 22.43 0.91
N ARG A 188 -2.86 21.42 1.51
CA ARG A 188 -4.31 21.23 1.55
C ARG A 188 -5.01 22.40 2.25
N VAL A 189 -4.55 22.73 3.46
CA VAL A 189 -5.13 23.82 4.26
C VAL A 189 -4.93 25.18 3.57
N SER A 190 -3.74 25.42 3.01
CA SER A 190 -3.45 26.65 2.26
C SER A 190 -4.33 26.80 1.04
N SER A 191 -4.61 25.70 0.31
CA SER A 191 -5.50 25.72 -0.84
C SER A 191 -6.93 26.08 -0.45
N ILE A 192 -7.43 25.48 0.64
CA ILE A 192 -8.78 25.81 1.16
C ILE A 192 -8.86 27.29 1.58
N ALA A 193 -7.87 27.75 2.33
CA ALA A 193 -7.81 29.16 2.78
C ALA A 193 -7.78 30.13 1.59
N THR A 194 -6.99 29.82 0.54
CA THR A 194 -6.91 30.63 -0.67
C THR A 194 -8.23 30.71 -1.40
N VAL A 195 -8.91 29.57 -1.59
CA VAL A 195 -10.22 29.53 -2.25
C VAL A 195 -11.27 30.31 -1.46
N LEU A 196 -11.31 30.14 -0.14
CA LEU A 196 -12.23 30.88 0.73
C LEU A 196 -11.96 32.38 0.69
N TRP A 197 -10.72 32.80 0.74
CA TRP A 197 -10.34 34.22 0.68
C TRP A 197 -10.74 34.85 -0.66
N LEU A 198 -10.46 34.18 -1.76
CA LEU A 198 -10.85 34.66 -3.10
C LEU A 198 -12.37 34.67 -3.31
N SER A 199 -13.06 33.65 -2.82
CA SER A 199 -14.52 33.60 -2.84
C SER A 199 -15.15 34.77 -2.07
N LEU A 200 -14.53 35.18 -0.95
CA LEU A 200 -15.00 36.31 -0.15
C LEU A 200 -14.81 37.66 -0.87
N ILE A 201 -13.78 37.78 -1.72
CA ILE A 201 -13.50 39.00 -2.49
C ILE A 201 -14.44 39.10 -3.71
N HIS A 202 -14.93 37.96 -4.24
CA HIS A 202 -15.82 37.93 -5.40
C HIS A 202 -17.30 38.13 -5.05
N ILE A 203 -17.67 38.07 -3.76
CA ILE A 203 -19.02 38.41 -3.27
C ILE A 203 -19.07 39.88 -2.89
#